data_ab610c838c549ab7c3a2f472c5ce0d8c
#
_entry.id   ab610c838c549ab7c3a2f472c5ce0d8c
#
_cell.length_a   1.000
_cell.length_b   1.000
_cell.length_c   1.000
_cell.angle_alpha   90.00
_cell.angle_beta   90.00
_cell.angle_gamma   90.00
#
_symmetry.space_group_name_H-M   'P 1'
#
loop_
_entity.id
_entity.type
_entity.pdbx_description
1 polymer ?
#
loop_
_entity_poly.entity_id
_entity_poly.type
_entity_poly.pdbx_seq_one_letter_code
_entity_poly.pdbx_strand_id
1 'polypeptide(L)'
;MNQIFRKKTYSGTPGGYGLQRVLGVWDIVFFGIAAIIGAGSFSSLGEAVYKGGPGVILLYLICGVACTFTALCYAEFASRIPVAGSAYTYAYASFGELAAWVIGWALIMEYSFGNIYVAFSWSDYFTSMLDRIGIHIPDYFTCSYPEAKKAFLGHSKNQQLVRAWDTAPEIGGLKIIADLPALLINGLITALCYIGVRESKNFNNLLVILKLAVILLIIIVGSRFIDTSNWTPVSKITGEPSFLPNGIAGVMSAVSGVFFAYMGFDALSTLSEETKDPQRTLPKGMLISLALCTLIYIILTLVVTGMVDYRKFDGVGDPLSFIFQPENVDLPWMEFTVSAIAIVAITTVLLVFQMGQPRIWYAMSRDGLMPGRFQEVHPKFKTPSFATIITGIIVGIPILFTDKTFILDFTSIGTIFAFVLVCGGVLMLPPRDKADGFRLPYISGQWIFPLLFLTGLGLFCLFDADFFRNLFQFESAVEREFKISVMIYLIILAVLSVFAFTRKLSLIPLLGLASCLYLLTGMSHENWLWFGLWFGIGLVVYFWYGRKHSALAGGE
;
A
#
# COMPACT_ATOMS: atom_id res chain seq x y z
N MET A 1 -21.22 -4.05 -27.94
CA MET A 1 -20.93 -3.13 -26.82
C MET A 1 -21.53 -3.59 -25.50
N ASN A 2 -22.68 -4.26 -25.47
CA ASN A 2 -23.32 -4.69 -24.19
C ASN A 2 -22.55 -5.75 -23.37
N GLN A 3 -21.64 -6.50 -23.98
CA GLN A 3 -20.92 -7.60 -23.32
C GLN A 3 -19.92 -7.15 -22.25
N ILE A 4 -19.32 -5.97 -22.40
CA ILE A 4 -18.27 -5.44 -21.51
C ILE A 4 -18.86 -4.90 -20.19
N PHE A 5 -20.14 -4.51 -20.20
CA PHE A 5 -20.86 -3.93 -19.07
C PHE A 5 -21.82 -4.90 -18.38
N ARG A 6 -21.64 -6.22 -18.57
CA ARG A 6 -22.44 -7.25 -17.88
C ARG A 6 -22.20 -7.15 -16.38
N LYS A 7 -23.28 -6.99 -15.60
CA LYS A 7 -23.23 -6.90 -14.14
C LYS A 7 -23.59 -8.24 -13.52
N LYS A 8 -22.85 -8.63 -12.50
CA LYS A 8 -23.19 -9.82 -11.71
C LYS A 8 -24.15 -9.44 -10.60
N THR A 9 -25.31 -10.09 -10.54
CA THR A 9 -26.26 -9.95 -9.45
C THR A 9 -25.91 -10.97 -8.36
N TYR A 10 -25.61 -10.50 -7.18
CA TYR A 10 -25.45 -11.34 -6.01
C TYR A 10 -26.81 -11.46 -5.33
N SER A 11 -27.55 -12.54 -5.62
CA SER A 11 -28.80 -12.87 -4.93
C SER A 11 -28.49 -13.18 -3.47
N GLY A 12 -29.08 -12.43 -2.57
CA GLY A 12 -28.76 -12.28 -1.15
C GLY A 12 -29.00 -13.46 -0.22
N THR A 13 -28.73 -14.67 -0.63
CA THR A 13 -28.51 -15.77 0.29
C THR A 13 -27.00 -15.92 0.44
N PRO A 14 -26.43 -15.69 1.65
CA PRO A 14 -25.08 -16.08 1.95
C PRO A 14 -25.04 -17.62 1.95
N GLY A 15 -25.00 -18.23 0.80
CA GLY A 15 -24.58 -19.61 0.61
C GLY A 15 -23.08 -19.66 0.80
N GLY A 16 -22.66 -19.24 2.00
CA GLY A 16 -21.27 -19.23 2.40
C GLY A 16 -20.75 -20.67 2.46
N TYR A 17 -19.52 -20.84 2.17
CA TYR A 17 -18.70 -22.04 2.29
C TYR A 17 -18.66 -22.65 3.70
N GLY A 18 -19.73 -22.59 4.49
CA GLY A 18 -19.80 -23.14 5.85
C GLY A 18 -18.92 -22.41 6.86
N LEU A 19 -18.44 -21.19 6.55
CA LEU A 19 -17.63 -20.39 7.47
C LEU A 19 -18.49 -19.92 8.65
N GLN A 20 -17.95 -20.07 9.87
CA GLN A 20 -18.64 -19.64 11.07
C GLN A 20 -18.45 -18.14 11.29
N ARG A 21 -19.54 -17.40 11.50
CA ARG A 21 -19.52 -15.97 11.83
C ARG A 21 -19.13 -15.76 13.29
N VAL A 22 -17.83 -15.61 13.53
CA VAL A 22 -17.26 -15.51 14.88
C VAL A 22 -16.66 -14.13 15.20
N LEU A 23 -16.31 -13.34 14.19
CA LEU A 23 -15.56 -12.08 14.35
C LEU A 23 -16.48 -10.92 14.77
N GLY A 24 -16.17 -10.28 15.89
CA GLY A 24 -16.79 -9.05 16.36
C GLY A 24 -16.02 -7.79 15.96
N VAL A 25 -16.48 -6.60 16.39
CA VAL A 25 -15.87 -5.31 16.04
C VAL A 25 -14.40 -5.24 16.44
N TRP A 26 -14.06 -5.61 17.66
CA TRP A 26 -12.67 -5.57 18.13
C TRP A 26 -11.78 -6.58 17.42
N ASP A 27 -12.32 -7.73 17.02
CA ASP A 27 -11.57 -8.69 16.22
C ASP A 27 -11.19 -8.08 14.86
N ILE A 28 -12.15 -7.40 14.21
CA ILE A 28 -11.89 -6.69 12.95
C ILE A 28 -10.90 -5.54 13.14
N VAL A 29 -10.97 -4.80 14.27
CA VAL A 29 -9.98 -3.76 14.59
C VAL A 29 -8.58 -4.36 14.72
N PHE A 30 -8.43 -5.48 15.46
CA PHE A 30 -7.14 -6.16 15.60
C PHE A 30 -6.62 -6.69 14.26
N PHE A 31 -7.49 -7.30 13.44
CA PHE A 31 -7.11 -7.71 12.07
C PHE A 31 -6.71 -6.51 11.21
N GLY A 32 -7.41 -5.38 11.33
CA GLY A 32 -7.05 -4.13 10.62
C GLY A 32 -5.68 -3.61 11.03
N ILE A 33 -5.41 -3.54 12.33
CA ILE A 33 -4.10 -3.15 12.84
C ILE A 33 -3.01 -4.14 12.38
N ALA A 34 -3.32 -5.46 12.38
CA ALA A 34 -2.39 -6.48 11.90
C ALA A 34 -2.01 -6.29 10.44
N ALA A 35 -2.99 -5.94 9.59
CA ALA A 35 -2.80 -5.74 8.17
C ALA A 35 -2.08 -4.41 7.84
N ILE A 36 -2.44 -3.33 8.55
CA ILE A 36 -1.91 -1.98 8.32
C ILE A 36 -0.50 -1.85 8.91
N ILE A 37 -0.29 -2.24 10.19
CA ILE A 37 1.02 -2.13 10.84
C ILE A 37 1.92 -3.31 10.45
N GLY A 38 2.83 -3.05 9.53
CA GLY A 38 3.77 -4.03 8.98
C GLY A 38 4.96 -3.37 8.32
N ALA A 39 5.40 -3.86 7.17
CA ALA A 39 6.55 -3.33 6.44
C ALA A 39 6.44 -1.83 6.14
N GLY A 40 5.23 -1.30 6.00
CA GLY A 40 4.98 0.12 5.82
C GLY A 40 5.47 0.98 6.98
N SER A 41 5.20 0.59 8.22
CA SER A 41 5.66 1.33 9.40
C SER A 41 7.11 0.99 9.79
N PHE A 42 7.51 -0.27 9.59
CA PHE A 42 8.85 -0.72 9.99
C PHE A 42 9.92 -0.39 8.95
N SER A 43 9.62 -0.34 7.67
CA SER A 43 10.63 -0.20 6.61
C SER A 43 10.40 1.03 5.71
N SER A 44 9.21 1.25 5.13
CA SER A 44 9.01 2.37 4.20
C SER A 44 9.10 3.75 4.84
N LEU A 45 9.00 3.82 6.18
CA LEU A 45 9.20 5.06 6.94
C LEU A 45 10.57 5.70 6.67
N GLY A 46 11.64 4.89 6.56
CA GLY A 46 13.00 5.40 6.32
C GLY A 46 13.11 6.16 5.01
N GLU A 47 12.63 5.55 3.93
CA GLU A 47 12.60 6.18 2.61
C GLU A 47 11.70 7.42 2.59
N ALA A 48 10.54 7.36 3.24
CA ALA A 48 9.63 8.49 3.33
C ALA A 48 10.28 9.67 4.07
N VAL A 49 10.95 9.41 5.20
CA VAL A 49 11.68 10.42 5.98
C VAL A 49 12.83 11.00 5.16
N TYR A 50 13.60 10.19 4.45
CA TYR A 50 14.69 10.67 3.60
C TYR A 50 14.21 11.62 2.51
N LYS A 51 13.14 11.27 1.80
CA LYS A 51 12.58 12.08 0.70
C LYS A 51 11.87 13.34 1.21
N GLY A 52 11.00 13.19 2.19
CA GLY A 52 10.10 14.27 2.66
C GLY A 52 10.66 15.12 3.80
N GLY A 53 11.73 14.67 4.47
CA GLY A 53 12.21 15.30 5.69
C GLY A 53 11.16 15.26 6.82
N PRO A 54 11.24 16.16 7.82
CA PRO A 54 10.25 16.25 8.89
C PRO A 54 8.82 16.52 8.38
N GLY A 55 8.69 17.17 7.23
CA GLY A 55 7.41 17.46 6.56
C GLY A 55 6.59 16.23 6.19
N VAL A 56 7.19 15.04 6.17
CA VAL A 56 6.48 13.78 5.90
C VAL A 56 5.34 13.51 6.89
N ILE A 57 5.38 14.09 8.08
CA ILE A 57 4.31 14.01 9.09
C ILE A 57 2.99 14.54 8.52
N LEU A 58 3.03 15.65 7.77
CA LEU A 58 1.85 16.21 7.10
C LEU A 58 1.30 15.23 6.05
N LEU A 59 2.19 14.51 5.37
CA LEU A 59 1.78 13.52 4.38
C LEU A 59 1.09 12.31 5.03
N TYR A 60 1.53 11.86 6.22
CA TYR A 60 0.81 10.85 6.99
C TYR A 60 -0.62 11.30 7.32
N LEU A 61 -0.81 12.57 7.72
CA LEU A 61 -2.15 13.12 7.96
C LEU A 61 -2.99 13.13 6.67
N ILE A 62 -2.43 13.60 5.55
CA ILE A 62 -3.12 13.67 4.25
C ILE A 62 -3.51 12.25 3.78
N CYS A 63 -2.59 11.29 3.84
CA CYS A 63 -2.86 9.89 3.50
C CYS A 63 -3.91 9.28 4.41
N GLY A 64 -3.87 9.54 5.72
CA GLY A 64 -4.87 9.08 6.68
C GLY A 64 -6.27 9.59 6.35
N VAL A 65 -6.39 10.87 5.98
CA VAL A 65 -7.67 11.47 5.54
C VAL A 65 -8.14 10.84 4.23
N ALA A 66 -7.28 10.68 3.24
CA ALA A 66 -7.59 10.04 1.96
C ALA A 66 -8.08 8.60 2.16
N CYS A 67 -7.36 7.83 2.96
CA CYS A 67 -7.74 6.47 3.30
C CYS A 67 -9.04 6.39 4.11
N THR A 68 -9.35 7.40 4.95
CA THR A 68 -10.63 7.46 5.69
C THR A 68 -11.81 7.62 4.72
N PHE A 69 -11.73 8.51 3.74
CA PHE A 69 -12.77 8.63 2.72
C PHE A 69 -12.92 7.36 1.89
N THR A 70 -11.81 6.73 1.54
CA THR A 70 -11.81 5.46 0.80
C THR A 70 -12.40 4.33 1.65
N ALA A 71 -12.04 4.23 2.92
CA ALA A 71 -12.58 3.23 3.85
C ALA A 71 -14.10 3.38 4.04
N LEU A 72 -14.62 4.61 4.06
CA LEU A 72 -16.06 4.88 4.05
C LEU A 72 -16.73 4.35 2.76
N CYS A 73 -16.07 4.47 1.61
CA CYS A 73 -16.56 3.92 0.34
C CYS A 73 -16.54 2.38 0.35
N TYR A 74 -15.46 1.77 0.84
CA TYR A 74 -15.39 0.32 1.05
C TYR A 74 -16.47 -0.18 2.02
N ALA A 75 -16.72 0.56 3.09
CA ALA A 75 -17.75 0.26 4.07
C ALA A 75 -19.17 0.25 3.45
N GLU A 76 -19.47 1.20 2.55
CA GLU A 76 -20.73 1.22 1.80
C GLU A 76 -20.87 -0.02 0.93
N PHE A 77 -19.80 -0.41 0.20
CA PHE A 77 -19.81 -1.62 -0.61
C PHE A 77 -19.96 -2.89 0.23
N ALA A 78 -19.17 -3.04 1.30
CA ALA A 78 -19.23 -4.20 2.19
C ALA A 78 -20.61 -4.36 2.86
N SER A 79 -21.28 -3.23 3.15
CA SER A 79 -22.65 -3.24 3.66
C SER A 79 -23.69 -3.68 2.61
N ARG A 80 -23.47 -3.35 1.32
CA ARG A 80 -24.39 -3.72 0.22
C ARG A 80 -24.18 -5.15 -0.26
N ILE A 81 -22.93 -5.58 -0.33
CA ILE A 81 -22.50 -6.85 -0.93
C ILE A 81 -21.58 -7.57 0.07
N PRO A 82 -22.12 -8.20 1.13
CA PRO A 82 -21.33 -8.85 2.17
C PRO A 82 -20.80 -10.22 1.70
N VAL A 83 -20.04 -10.22 0.59
CA VAL A 83 -19.42 -11.40 -0.03
C VAL A 83 -17.91 -11.20 -0.05
N ALA A 84 -17.15 -12.25 0.22
CA ALA A 84 -15.70 -12.24 0.10
C ALA A 84 -15.29 -12.01 -1.36
N GLY A 85 -14.28 -11.17 -1.60
CA GLY A 85 -13.78 -10.85 -2.94
C GLY A 85 -13.34 -9.40 -3.10
N SER A 86 -13.43 -8.60 -2.01
CA SER A 86 -12.94 -7.22 -1.98
C SER A 86 -13.49 -6.34 -3.12
N ALA A 87 -12.71 -5.36 -3.54
CA ALA A 87 -13.04 -4.41 -4.59
C ALA A 87 -13.39 -5.06 -5.94
N TYR A 88 -12.83 -6.22 -6.27
CA TYR A 88 -13.16 -6.99 -7.47
C TYR A 88 -14.65 -7.30 -7.54
N THR A 89 -15.21 -7.88 -6.47
CA THR A 89 -16.63 -8.24 -6.38
C THR A 89 -17.53 -7.02 -6.45
N TYR A 90 -17.14 -5.93 -5.80
CA TYR A 90 -17.88 -4.67 -5.80
C TYR A 90 -17.93 -4.03 -7.19
N ALA A 91 -16.82 -4.07 -7.91
CA ALA A 91 -16.74 -3.59 -9.28
C ALA A 91 -17.61 -4.39 -10.24
N TYR A 92 -17.65 -5.72 -10.09
CA TYR A 92 -18.47 -6.58 -10.93
C TYR A 92 -19.96 -6.28 -10.78
N ALA A 93 -20.41 -6.03 -9.57
CA ALA A 93 -21.79 -5.66 -9.30
C ALA A 93 -22.16 -4.25 -9.79
N SER A 94 -21.21 -3.30 -9.70
CA SER A 94 -21.48 -1.88 -9.93
C SER A 94 -21.24 -1.44 -11.37
N PHE A 95 -20.11 -1.80 -11.94
CA PHE A 95 -19.63 -1.32 -13.25
C PHE A 95 -19.70 -2.37 -14.34
N GLY A 96 -19.66 -3.65 -13.97
CA GLY A 96 -19.62 -4.76 -14.90
C GLY A 96 -18.24 -5.41 -15.04
N GLU A 97 -18.16 -6.32 -16.01
CA GLU A 97 -17.07 -7.28 -16.14
C GLU A 97 -15.69 -6.65 -16.40
N LEU A 98 -15.60 -5.69 -17.31
CA LEU A 98 -14.33 -5.05 -17.62
C LEU A 98 -13.76 -4.29 -16.40
N ALA A 99 -14.62 -3.57 -15.67
CA ALA A 99 -14.18 -2.86 -14.47
C ALA A 99 -13.74 -3.84 -13.36
N ALA A 100 -14.47 -4.95 -13.21
CA ALA A 100 -14.06 -6.02 -12.30
C ALA A 100 -12.69 -6.59 -12.68
N TRP A 101 -12.47 -6.86 -13.98
CA TRP A 101 -11.18 -7.31 -14.47
C TRP A 101 -10.06 -6.32 -14.13
N VAL A 102 -10.26 -5.02 -14.44
CA VAL A 102 -9.27 -3.97 -14.19
C VAL A 102 -8.93 -3.90 -12.70
N ILE A 103 -9.92 -3.93 -11.82
CA ILE A 103 -9.68 -3.94 -10.36
C ILE A 103 -9.03 -5.24 -9.91
N GLY A 104 -9.47 -6.40 -10.39
CA GLY A 104 -8.84 -7.69 -10.09
C GLY A 104 -7.36 -7.71 -10.51
N TRP A 105 -7.04 -7.15 -11.68
CA TRP A 105 -5.68 -7.03 -12.19
C TRP A 105 -4.83 -6.05 -11.36
N ALA A 106 -5.43 -4.95 -10.87
CA ALA A 106 -4.80 -4.02 -9.94
C ALA A 106 -4.51 -4.69 -8.58
N LEU A 107 -5.46 -5.46 -8.04
CA LEU A 107 -5.26 -6.20 -6.79
C LEU A 107 -4.17 -7.28 -6.91
N ILE A 108 -4.06 -7.98 -8.05
CA ILE A 108 -2.96 -8.92 -8.30
C ILE A 108 -1.62 -8.17 -8.25
N MET A 109 -1.53 -7.01 -8.86
CA MET A 109 -0.36 -6.14 -8.80
C MET A 109 -0.04 -5.76 -7.35
N GLU A 110 -1.01 -5.24 -6.63
CA GLU A 110 -0.87 -4.81 -5.23
C GLU A 110 -0.32 -5.94 -4.34
N TYR A 111 -0.94 -7.11 -4.36
CA TYR A 111 -0.54 -8.24 -3.52
C TYR A 111 0.82 -8.83 -3.94
N SER A 112 1.11 -8.90 -5.26
CA SER A 112 2.40 -9.41 -5.74
C SER A 112 3.54 -8.50 -5.35
N PHE A 113 3.47 -7.23 -5.76
CA PHE A 113 4.55 -6.27 -5.55
C PHE A 113 4.66 -5.84 -4.09
N GLY A 114 3.53 -5.73 -3.39
CA GLY A 114 3.52 -5.53 -1.94
C GLY A 114 4.26 -6.65 -1.21
N ASN A 115 4.05 -7.91 -1.61
CA ASN A 115 4.72 -9.05 -1.02
C ASN A 115 6.24 -9.07 -1.29
N ILE A 116 6.68 -8.64 -2.50
CA ILE A 116 8.10 -8.47 -2.82
C ILE A 116 8.74 -7.42 -1.89
N TYR A 117 8.09 -6.25 -1.73
CA TYR A 117 8.59 -5.21 -0.83
C TYR A 117 8.70 -5.69 0.61
N VAL A 118 7.69 -6.43 1.07
CA VAL A 118 7.67 -6.99 2.42
C VAL A 118 8.77 -8.04 2.61
N ALA A 119 9.10 -8.83 1.58
CA ALA A 119 10.21 -9.79 1.62
C ALA A 119 11.57 -9.10 1.73
N PHE A 120 11.82 -8.04 0.96
CA PHE A 120 13.02 -7.20 1.10
C PHE A 120 13.11 -6.59 2.51
N SER A 121 12.01 -6.05 3.01
CA SER A 121 11.97 -5.46 4.36
C SER A 121 12.26 -6.50 5.45
N TRP A 122 11.79 -7.72 5.28
CA TRP A 122 12.08 -8.82 6.19
C TRP A 122 13.57 -9.16 6.16
N SER A 123 14.16 -9.21 4.97
CA SER A 123 15.59 -9.47 4.76
C SER A 123 16.46 -8.44 5.49
N ASP A 124 16.16 -7.14 5.35
CA ASP A 124 16.90 -6.06 5.99
C ASP A 124 16.94 -6.21 7.51
N TYR A 125 15.79 -6.42 8.16
CA TYR A 125 15.72 -6.62 9.61
C TYR A 125 16.38 -7.93 10.05
N PHE A 126 16.24 -8.99 9.26
CA PHE A 126 16.83 -10.29 9.58
C PHE A 126 18.35 -10.25 9.52
N THR A 127 18.90 -9.66 8.47
CA THR A 127 20.37 -9.52 8.31
C THR A 127 20.95 -8.60 9.35
N SER A 128 20.32 -7.47 9.63
CA SER A 128 20.71 -6.54 10.69
C SER A 128 20.73 -7.23 12.08
N MET A 129 19.71 -8.04 12.38
CA MET A 129 19.67 -8.83 13.62
C MET A 129 20.79 -9.88 13.69
N LEU A 130 21.09 -10.59 12.58
CA LEU A 130 22.15 -11.58 12.52
C LEU A 130 23.53 -10.95 12.73
N ASP A 131 23.79 -9.81 12.13
CA ASP A 131 25.05 -9.06 12.31
C ASP A 131 25.29 -8.71 13.80
N ARG A 132 24.23 -8.40 14.53
CA ARG A 132 24.30 -8.12 15.97
C ARG A 132 24.71 -9.31 16.83
N ILE A 133 24.35 -10.51 16.44
CA ILE A 133 24.75 -11.75 17.14
C ILE A 133 26.05 -12.34 16.58
N GLY A 134 26.74 -11.60 15.71
CA GLY A 134 28.03 -12.00 15.14
C GLY A 134 27.96 -12.95 13.94
N ILE A 135 26.78 -13.12 13.34
CA ILE A 135 26.58 -13.91 12.12
C ILE A 135 26.47 -12.96 10.94
N HIS A 136 27.55 -12.80 10.18
CA HIS A 136 27.58 -11.93 9.01
C HIS A 136 27.29 -12.71 7.73
N ILE A 137 26.20 -12.32 7.04
CA ILE A 137 25.90 -12.78 5.67
C ILE A 137 26.64 -11.84 4.71
N PRO A 138 27.37 -12.36 3.70
CA PRO A 138 28.03 -11.49 2.72
C PRO A 138 27.08 -10.48 2.09
N ASP A 139 27.47 -9.21 2.02
CA ASP A 139 26.61 -8.09 1.57
C ASP A 139 25.94 -8.34 0.20
N TYR A 140 26.64 -9.03 -0.72
CA TYR A 140 26.10 -9.38 -2.04
C TYR A 140 25.00 -10.45 -2.02
N PHE A 141 24.72 -11.07 -0.86
CA PHE A 141 23.58 -11.97 -0.65
C PHE A 141 22.44 -11.33 0.14
N THR A 142 22.53 -10.04 0.47
CA THR A 142 21.54 -9.31 1.28
C THR A 142 20.87 -8.15 0.55
N CYS A 143 21.09 -8.04 -0.75
CA CYS A 143 20.50 -7.00 -1.58
C CYS A 143 20.23 -7.50 -3.01
N SER A 144 19.46 -6.76 -3.77
CA SER A 144 19.22 -7.06 -5.18
C SER A 144 20.34 -6.53 -6.09
N TYR A 145 20.50 -7.14 -7.27
CA TYR A 145 21.48 -6.69 -8.26
C TYR A 145 21.30 -5.23 -8.68
N PRO A 146 20.07 -4.73 -8.98
CA PRO A 146 19.86 -3.33 -9.33
C PRO A 146 20.20 -2.36 -8.21
N GLU A 147 19.91 -2.70 -6.95
CA GLU A 147 20.24 -1.86 -5.79
C GLU A 147 21.74 -1.66 -5.63
N ALA A 148 22.49 -2.76 -5.62
CA ALA A 148 23.95 -2.68 -5.49
C ALA A 148 24.58 -1.91 -6.66
N LYS A 149 24.13 -2.17 -7.88
CA LYS A 149 24.59 -1.44 -9.09
C LYS A 149 24.29 0.05 -9.03
N LYS A 150 23.07 0.41 -8.64
CA LYS A 150 22.64 1.81 -8.53
C LYS A 150 23.41 2.55 -7.43
N ALA A 151 23.63 1.89 -6.28
CA ALA A 151 24.41 2.45 -5.18
C ALA A 151 25.87 2.69 -5.58
N PHE A 152 26.50 1.76 -6.28
CA PHE A 152 27.88 1.90 -6.78
C PHE A 152 28.00 3.02 -7.81
N LEU A 153 27.14 3.05 -8.84
CA LEU A 153 27.18 4.08 -9.90
C LEU A 153 26.79 5.47 -9.38
N GLY A 154 25.86 5.54 -8.42
CA GLY A 154 25.38 6.79 -7.84
C GLY A 154 26.25 7.31 -6.68
N HIS A 155 27.37 6.65 -6.36
CA HIS A 155 28.21 6.98 -5.19
C HIS A 155 27.38 7.13 -3.91
N SER A 156 26.47 6.18 -3.65
CA SER A 156 25.61 6.19 -2.48
C SER A 156 26.44 6.21 -1.19
N LYS A 157 25.91 6.88 -0.17
CA LYS A 157 26.49 6.86 1.17
C LYS A 157 26.29 5.53 1.90
N ASN A 158 25.38 4.69 1.41
CA ASN A 158 25.17 3.35 1.95
C ASN A 158 26.35 2.43 1.59
N GLN A 159 27.29 2.32 2.51
CA GLN A 159 28.51 1.54 2.32
C GLN A 159 28.25 0.04 2.16
N GLN A 160 27.17 -0.49 2.72
CA GLN A 160 26.81 -1.91 2.59
C GLN A 160 26.50 -2.25 1.13
N LEU A 161 25.65 -1.45 0.46
CA LEU A 161 25.29 -1.67 -0.95
C LEU A 161 26.50 -1.47 -1.88
N VAL A 162 27.39 -0.52 -1.57
CA VAL A 162 28.63 -0.31 -2.35
C VAL A 162 29.56 -1.51 -2.17
N ARG A 163 29.77 -1.99 -0.93
CA ARG A 163 30.57 -3.20 -0.67
C ARG A 163 29.99 -4.44 -1.32
N ALA A 164 28.64 -4.57 -1.34
CA ALA A 164 27.99 -5.67 -2.04
C ALA A 164 28.39 -5.74 -3.51
N TRP A 165 28.51 -4.59 -4.18
CA TRP A 165 28.95 -4.54 -5.56
C TRP A 165 30.44 -4.86 -5.70
N ASP A 166 31.31 -4.31 -4.84
CA ASP A 166 32.76 -4.47 -4.92
C ASP A 166 33.22 -5.89 -4.60
N THR A 167 32.58 -6.53 -3.61
CA THR A 167 32.98 -7.86 -3.12
C THR A 167 32.28 -9.02 -3.81
N ALA A 168 31.25 -8.74 -4.64
CA ALA A 168 30.50 -9.77 -5.32
C ALA A 168 31.38 -10.61 -6.25
N PRO A 169 31.28 -11.96 -6.21
CA PRO A 169 31.96 -12.82 -7.16
C PRO A 169 31.47 -12.57 -8.59
N GLU A 170 32.40 -12.66 -9.54
CA GLU A 170 32.13 -12.42 -10.96
C GLU A 170 32.32 -13.69 -11.76
N ILE A 171 31.30 -14.06 -12.55
CA ILE A 171 31.36 -15.20 -13.46
C ILE A 171 30.95 -14.71 -14.85
N GLY A 172 31.88 -14.83 -15.81
CA GLY A 172 31.63 -14.45 -17.20
C GLY A 172 31.28 -12.98 -17.41
N GLY A 173 31.80 -12.07 -16.59
CA GLY A 173 31.53 -10.62 -16.68
C GLY A 173 30.24 -10.19 -15.94
N LEU A 174 29.53 -11.12 -15.31
CA LEU A 174 28.33 -10.82 -14.52
C LEU A 174 28.63 -11.02 -13.02
N LYS A 175 28.29 -10.04 -12.21
CA LYS A 175 28.37 -10.13 -10.75
C LYS A 175 27.20 -10.93 -10.19
N ILE A 176 27.48 -11.83 -9.26
CA ILE A 176 26.45 -12.65 -8.60
C ILE A 176 26.00 -11.92 -7.35
N ILE A 177 24.86 -11.27 -7.44
CA ILE A 177 24.22 -10.51 -6.35
C ILE A 177 22.76 -10.95 -6.30
N ALA A 178 22.28 -11.37 -5.12
CA ALA A 178 20.89 -11.79 -4.93
C ALA A 178 20.50 -11.72 -3.46
N ASP A 179 19.34 -11.20 -3.14
CA ASP A 179 18.79 -11.20 -1.78
C ASP A 179 18.27 -12.61 -1.42
N LEU A 180 19.17 -13.43 -0.86
CA LEU A 180 18.86 -14.83 -0.50
C LEU A 180 17.90 -14.92 0.70
N PRO A 181 18.01 -14.13 1.78
CA PRO A 181 17.01 -14.14 2.85
C PRO A 181 15.60 -13.78 2.38
N ALA A 182 15.44 -12.81 1.47
CA ALA A 182 14.13 -12.47 0.89
C ALA A 182 13.55 -13.61 0.06
N LEU A 183 14.39 -14.30 -0.73
CA LEU A 183 13.97 -15.50 -1.47
C LEU A 183 13.60 -16.65 -0.54
N LEU A 184 14.38 -16.86 0.52
CA LEU A 184 14.15 -17.93 1.50
C LEU A 184 12.80 -17.73 2.20
N ILE A 185 12.54 -16.51 2.72
CA ILE A 185 11.28 -16.25 3.41
C ILE A 185 10.08 -16.37 2.46
N ASN A 186 10.18 -15.87 1.23
CA ASN A 186 9.13 -16.05 0.22
C ASN A 186 8.84 -17.55 -0.03
N GLY A 187 9.88 -18.38 -0.18
CA GLY A 187 9.74 -19.83 -0.35
C GLY A 187 9.09 -20.50 0.86
N LEU A 188 9.51 -20.16 2.07
CA LEU A 188 8.95 -20.69 3.32
C LEU A 188 7.47 -20.32 3.47
N ILE A 189 7.11 -19.05 3.26
CA ILE A 189 5.73 -18.57 3.35
C ILE A 189 4.87 -19.21 2.26
N THR A 190 5.38 -19.35 1.03
CA THR A 190 4.68 -20.06 -0.05
C THR A 190 4.39 -21.51 0.34
N ALA A 191 5.37 -22.23 0.90
CA ALA A 191 5.20 -23.60 1.37
C ALA A 191 4.17 -23.70 2.51
N LEU A 192 4.20 -22.77 3.47
CA LEU A 192 3.21 -22.69 4.54
C LEU A 192 1.80 -22.45 4.00
N CYS A 193 1.63 -21.49 3.08
CA CYS A 193 0.34 -21.21 2.44
C CYS A 193 -0.16 -22.39 1.60
N TYR A 194 0.73 -23.13 0.97
CA TYR A 194 0.39 -24.34 0.21
C TYR A 194 -0.19 -25.44 1.12
N ILE A 195 0.45 -25.70 2.28
CA ILE A 195 -0.01 -26.69 3.27
C ILE A 195 -1.30 -26.20 3.95
N GLY A 196 -1.52 -24.90 4.03
CA GLY A 196 -2.66 -24.27 4.67
C GLY A 196 -2.43 -24.00 6.16
N VAL A 197 -2.10 -22.76 6.48
CA VAL A 197 -1.99 -22.30 7.87
C VAL A 197 -3.37 -21.91 8.35
N ARG A 198 -3.82 -22.51 9.44
CA ARG A 198 -4.97 -22.02 10.20
C ARG A 198 -4.47 -20.98 11.20
N GLU A 199 -4.65 -19.71 10.89
CA GLU A 199 -4.36 -18.66 11.85
C GLU A 199 -5.31 -18.76 13.04
N SER A 200 -4.74 -18.94 14.24
CA SER A 200 -5.51 -18.82 15.45
C SER A 200 -5.76 -17.34 15.75
N LYS A 201 -7.04 -16.93 15.92
CA LYS A 201 -7.44 -15.58 16.33
C LYS A 201 -6.62 -15.08 17.52
N ASN A 202 -6.43 -15.93 18.53
CA ASN A 202 -5.69 -15.57 19.74
C ASN A 202 -4.21 -15.33 19.47
N PHE A 203 -3.61 -16.10 18.55
CA PHE A 203 -2.23 -15.92 18.15
C PHE A 203 -2.04 -14.62 17.36
N ASN A 204 -2.93 -14.33 16.40
CA ASN A 204 -2.93 -13.07 15.69
C ASN A 204 -3.06 -11.86 16.63
N ASN A 205 -4.00 -11.92 17.58
CA ASN A 205 -4.18 -10.85 18.58
C ASN A 205 -2.93 -10.64 19.44
N LEU A 206 -2.25 -11.72 19.85
CA LEU A 206 -0.98 -11.64 20.58
C LEU A 206 0.10 -10.93 19.76
N LEU A 207 0.23 -11.27 18.48
CA LEU A 207 1.21 -10.65 17.59
C LEU A 207 0.91 -9.16 17.39
N VAL A 208 -0.36 -8.77 17.29
CA VAL A 208 -0.76 -7.35 17.21
C VAL A 208 -0.39 -6.59 18.47
N ILE A 209 -0.68 -7.17 19.64
CA ILE A 209 -0.29 -6.56 20.93
C ILE A 209 1.23 -6.37 20.99
N LEU A 210 2.00 -7.35 20.55
CA LEU A 210 3.46 -7.28 20.51
C LEU A 210 3.98 -6.17 19.58
N LYS A 211 3.38 -6.04 18.39
CA LYS A 211 3.68 -4.93 17.45
C LYS A 211 3.40 -3.56 18.06
N LEU A 212 2.23 -3.40 18.66
CA LEU A 212 1.86 -2.13 19.30
C LEU A 212 2.75 -1.82 20.51
N ALA A 213 3.10 -2.84 21.30
CA ALA A 213 3.98 -2.68 22.46
C ALA A 213 5.38 -2.18 22.04
N VAL A 214 5.98 -2.72 20.97
CA VAL A 214 7.30 -2.26 20.51
C VAL A 214 7.23 -0.85 19.92
N ILE A 215 6.17 -0.50 19.16
CA ILE A 215 6.01 0.86 18.64
C ILE A 215 5.84 1.85 19.80
N LEU A 216 5.04 1.51 20.80
CA LEU A 216 4.88 2.34 21.99
C LEU A 216 6.21 2.46 22.76
N LEU A 217 6.98 1.39 22.85
CA LEU A 217 8.31 1.39 23.46
C LEU A 217 9.27 2.33 22.70
N ILE A 218 9.28 2.28 21.37
CA ILE A 218 10.05 3.19 20.51
C ILE A 218 9.66 4.65 20.80
N ILE A 219 8.36 4.94 20.88
CA ILE A 219 7.85 6.28 21.15
C ILE A 219 8.29 6.76 22.54
N ILE A 220 8.12 5.93 23.58
CA ILE A 220 8.45 6.30 24.96
C ILE A 220 9.95 6.48 25.16
N VAL A 221 10.76 5.53 24.68
CA VAL A 221 12.22 5.60 24.82
C VAL A 221 12.79 6.68 23.92
N GLY A 222 12.36 6.71 22.64
CA GLY A 222 12.83 7.65 21.64
C GLY A 222 12.51 9.11 21.97
N SER A 223 11.38 9.38 22.63
CA SER A 223 11.01 10.74 23.04
C SER A 223 12.03 11.42 23.95
N ARG A 224 12.90 10.64 24.64
CA ARG A 224 13.98 11.16 25.49
C ARG A 224 15.20 11.65 24.71
N PHE A 225 15.30 11.28 23.44
CA PHE A 225 16.44 11.58 22.58
C PHE A 225 16.06 12.53 21.43
N ILE A 226 14.94 13.21 21.53
CA ILE A 226 14.50 14.19 20.55
C ILE A 226 15.38 15.43 20.63
N ASP A 227 15.99 15.78 19.49
CA ASP A 227 16.58 17.09 19.24
C ASP A 227 15.67 17.88 18.29
N THR A 228 15.09 18.96 18.78
CA THR A 228 14.16 19.80 18.02
C THR A 228 14.79 20.45 16.79
N SER A 229 16.12 20.57 16.74
CA SER A 229 16.84 21.07 15.57
C SER A 229 16.67 20.17 14.35
N ASN A 230 16.43 18.86 14.55
CA ASN A 230 16.15 17.90 13.49
C ASN A 230 14.83 18.17 12.77
N TRP A 231 13.87 18.91 13.39
CA TRP A 231 12.61 19.29 12.75
C TRP A 231 12.71 20.53 11.88
N THR A 232 13.79 21.30 12.03
CA THR A 232 14.03 22.51 11.23
C THR A 232 15.43 22.49 10.60
N PRO A 233 15.75 21.46 9.81
CA PRO A 233 17.03 21.42 9.10
C PRO A 233 17.10 22.52 8.05
N VAL A 234 18.30 22.87 7.64
CA VAL A 234 18.51 23.86 6.57
C VAL A 234 17.91 23.34 5.27
N SER A 235 17.01 24.12 4.69
CA SER A 235 16.35 23.85 3.41
C SER A 235 17.36 23.89 2.28
N LYS A 236 17.28 22.91 1.36
CA LYS A 236 18.06 22.91 0.11
C LYS A 236 17.58 23.98 -0.88
N ILE A 237 16.37 24.49 -0.71
CA ILE A 237 15.74 25.46 -1.63
C ILE A 237 16.00 26.89 -1.18
N THR A 238 15.77 27.18 0.11
CA THR A 238 15.85 28.55 0.63
C THR A 238 17.14 28.87 1.38
N GLY A 239 17.91 27.85 1.79
CA GLY A 239 19.08 28.03 2.65
C GLY A 239 18.73 28.36 4.13
N GLU A 240 17.46 28.47 4.48
CA GLU A 240 16.98 28.79 5.81
C GLU A 240 16.45 27.55 6.54
N PRO A 241 16.42 27.53 7.89
CA PRO A 241 15.79 26.46 8.65
C PRO A 241 14.32 26.27 8.25
N SER A 242 13.92 25.05 7.91
CA SER A 242 12.57 24.78 7.43
C SER A 242 12.10 23.41 7.86
N PHE A 243 10.80 23.30 8.21
CA PHE A 243 10.12 22.04 8.41
C PHE A 243 9.94 21.25 7.10
N LEU A 244 9.99 21.93 5.95
CA LEU A 244 9.91 21.37 4.60
C LEU A 244 11.25 21.55 3.86
N PRO A 245 12.33 20.87 4.25
CA PRO A 245 13.67 21.14 3.72
C PRO A 245 13.81 20.84 2.22
N ASN A 246 13.00 19.94 1.68
CA ASN A 246 12.94 19.57 0.28
C ASN A 246 11.69 20.15 -0.43
N GLY A 247 10.98 21.10 0.21
CA GLY A 247 9.75 21.70 -0.29
C GLY A 247 8.56 20.73 -0.37
N ILE A 248 7.45 21.20 -0.92
CA ILE A 248 6.23 20.39 -1.09
C ILE A 248 6.47 19.24 -2.08
N ALA A 249 7.22 19.47 -3.16
CA ALA A 249 7.55 18.42 -4.12
C ALA A 249 8.35 17.28 -3.49
N GLY A 250 9.30 17.58 -2.59
CA GLY A 250 10.03 16.58 -1.83
C GLY A 250 9.13 15.78 -0.88
N VAL A 251 8.19 16.43 -0.18
CA VAL A 251 7.20 15.74 0.64
C VAL A 251 6.31 14.83 -0.22
N MET A 252 5.82 15.32 -1.36
CA MET A 252 4.99 14.52 -2.26
C MET A 252 5.74 13.35 -2.91
N SER A 253 7.05 13.46 -3.13
CA SER A 253 7.86 12.32 -3.60
C SER A 253 7.96 11.18 -2.59
N ALA A 254 7.61 11.42 -1.31
CA ALA A 254 7.53 10.41 -0.25
C ALA A 254 6.18 9.68 -0.21
N VAL A 255 5.23 10.00 -1.11
CA VAL A 255 3.86 9.50 -1.05
C VAL A 255 3.80 7.97 -1.07
N SER A 256 4.64 7.31 -1.87
CA SER A 256 4.67 5.85 -1.94
C SER A 256 4.99 5.22 -0.59
N GLY A 257 6.04 5.70 0.08
CA GLY A 257 6.46 5.19 1.39
C GLY A 257 5.41 5.41 2.47
N VAL A 258 4.79 6.59 2.49
CA VAL A 258 3.73 6.92 3.46
C VAL A 258 2.45 6.15 3.17
N PHE A 259 2.02 6.12 1.91
CA PHE A 259 0.79 5.45 1.53
C PHE A 259 0.86 3.94 1.74
N PHE A 260 2.02 3.32 1.46
CA PHE A 260 2.24 1.90 1.71
C PHE A 260 1.98 1.50 3.17
N ALA A 261 2.24 2.42 4.11
CA ALA A 261 1.95 2.19 5.52
C ALA A 261 0.43 2.06 5.83
N TYR A 262 -0.44 2.54 4.94
CA TYR A 262 -1.89 2.44 5.09
C TYR A 262 -2.50 1.26 4.33
N MET A 263 -1.74 0.56 3.48
CA MET A 263 -2.25 -0.60 2.74
C MET A 263 -2.70 -1.70 3.70
N GLY A 264 -3.71 -2.45 3.29
CA GLY A 264 -4.22 -3.61 4.01
C GLY A 264 -5.56 -3.40 4.73
N PHE A 265 -6.04 -2.17 4.97
CA PHE A 265 -7.36 -1.98 5.56
C PHE A 265 -8.50 -2.49 4.66
N ASP A 266 -8.31 -2.47 3.35
CA ASP A 266 -9.22 -2.99 2.34
C ASP A 266 -9.37 -4.51 2.40
N ALA A 267 -8.30 -5.22 2.82
CA ALA A 267 -8.32 -6.67 3.05
C ALA A 267 -9.34 -7.08 4.13
N LEU A 268 -9.72 -6.19 5.06
CA LEU A 268 -10.80 -6.44 6.01
C LEU A 268 -12.14 -6.75 5.33
N SER A 269 -12.35 -6.22 4.12
CA SER A 269 -13.57 -6.50 3.34
C SER A 269 -13.69 -7.98 2.94
N THR A 270 -12.57 -8.70 2.87
CA THR A 270 -12.56 -10.15 2.57
C THR A 270 -13.05 -11.01 3.73
N LEU A 271 -13.07 -10.47 4.97
CA LEU A 271 -13.54 -11.15 6.18
C LEU A 271 -15.06 -11.05 6.38
N SER A 272 -15.79 -10.53 5.40
CA SER A 272 -17.24 -10.30 5.50
C SER A 272 -18.05 -11.56 5.82
N GLU A 273 -17.65 -12.72 5.30
CA GLU A 273 -18.34 -14.00 5.52
C GLU A 273 -18.10 -14.60 6.93
N GLU A 274 -17.01 -14.21 7.59
CA GLU A 274 -16.63 -14.65 8.95
C GLU A 274 -17.07 -13.66 10.03
N THR A 275 -17.57 -12.48 9.64
CA THR A 275 -17.92 -11.39 10.55
C THR A 275 -19.37 -11.50 11.02
N LYS A 276 -19.60 -11.30 12.34
CA LYS A 276 -20.94 -11.13 12.93
C LYS A 276 -21.49 -9.77 12.51
N ASP A 277 -22.72 -9.75 11.94
CA ASP A 277 -23.33 -8.52 11.42
C ASP A 277 -22.34 -7.70 10.56
N PRO A 278 -21.88 -8.24 9.40
CA PRO A 278 -20.79 -7.61 8.61
C PRO A 278 -21.15 -6.20 8.15
N GLN A 279 -22.45 -5.92 7.95
CA GLN A 279 -22.95 -4.63 7.51
C GLN A 279 -22.70 -3.49 8.52
N ARG A 280 -22.50 -3.80 9.79
CA ARG A 280 -22.21 -2.81 10.85
C ARG A 280 -20.81 -2.96 11.41
N THR A 281 -20.33 -4.19 11.52
CA THR A 281 -19.04 -4.52 12.16
C THR A 281 -17.85 -4.13 11.28
N LEU A 282 -17.89 -4.46 9.98
CA LEU A 282 -16.79 -4.12 9.07
C LEU A 282 -16.53 -2.61 8.96
N PRO A 283 -17.57 -1.77 8.72
CA PRO A 283 -17.37 -0.32 8.67
C PRO A 283 -16.71 0.26 9.92
N LYS A 284 -17.21 -0.15 11.09
CA LYS A 284 -16.65 0.31 12.37
C LYS A 284 -15.22 -0.16 12.57
N GLY A 285 -14.95 -1.43 12.28
CA GLY A 285 -13.60 -2.00 12.40
C GLY A 285 -12.59 -1.30 11.50
N MET A 286 -12.93 -1.08 10.22
CA MET A 286 -12.07 -0.36 9.26
C MET A 286 -11.74 1.05 9.72
N LEU A 287 -12.75 1.83 10.13
CA LEU A 287 -12.55 3.22 10.53
C LEU A 287 -11.76 3.35 11.82
N ILE A 288 -12.04 2.50 12.83
CA ILE A 288 -11.32 2.53 14.10
C ILE A 288 -9.85 2.13 13.90
N SER A 289 -9.58 1.03 13.17
CA SER A 289 -8.20 0.60 12.93
C SER A 289 -7.41 1.67 12.17
N LEU A 290 -8.00 2.28 11.15
CA LEU A 290 -7.36 3.33 10.36
C LEU A 290 -7.06 4.58 11.21
N ALA A 291 -8.01 5.03 12.03
CA ALA A 291 -7.81 6.19 12.91
C ALA A 291 -6.70 5.95 13.94
N LEU A 292 -6.67 4.75 14.55
CA LEU A 292 -5.63 4.37 15.50
C LEU A 292 -4.25 4.29 14.83
N CYS A 293 -4.17 3.66 13.64
CA CYS A 293 -2.91 3.58 12.91
C CYS A 293 -2.41 4.95 12.47
N THR A 294 -3.30 5.85 12.00
CA THR A 294 -2.92 7.22 11.63
C THR A 294 -2.31 7.97 12.81
N LEU A 295 -2.96 7.90 13.98
CA LEU A 295 -2.44 8.54 15.20
C LEU A 295 -1.06 7.98 15.59
N ILE A 296 -0.91 6.66 15.56
CA ILE A 296 0.36 6.01 15.86
C ILE A 296 1.44 6.46 14.88
N TYR A 297 1.15 6.50 13.58
CA TYR A 297 2.13 6.88 12.56
C TYR A 297 2.59 8.34 12.70
N ILE A 298 1.67 9.26 12.99
CA ILE A 298 2.02 10.66 13.24
C ILE A 298 2.98 10.78 14.43
N ILE A 299 2.65 10.13 15.55
CA ILE A 299 3.48 10.19 16.77
C ILE A 299 4.83 9.50 16.54
N LEU A 300 4.83 8.31 15.92
CA LEU A 300 6.06 7.56 15.62
C LEU A 300 6.98 8.38 14.70
N THR A 301 6.44 8.97 13.65
CA THR A 301 7.23 9.76 12.70
C THR A 301 7.79 11.04 13.34
N LEU A 302 7.01 11.69 14.23
CA LEU A 302 7.50 12.81 15.03
C LEU A 302 8.73 12.40 15.85
N VAL A 303 8.66 11.27 16.55
CA VAL A 303 9.78 10.78 17.37
C VAL A 303 10.98 10.44 16.49
N VAL A 304 10.78 9.66 15.43
CA VAL A 304 11.87 9.21 14.55
C VAL A 304 12.58 10.39 13.89
N THR A 305 11.85 11.36 13.36
CA THR A 305 12.43 12.56 12.73
C THR A 305 13.06 13.52 13.74
N GLY A 306 12.64 13.48 15.00
CA GLY A 306 13.27 14.25 16.08
C GLY A 306 14.54 13.61 16.62
N MET A 307 14.66 12.27 16.56
CA MET A 307 15.84 11.56 17.07
C MET A 307 17.03 11.66 16.13
N VAL A 308 16.83 11.58 14.82
CA VAL A 308 17.88 11.46 13.82
C VAL A 308 17.62 12.38 12.63
N ASP A 309 18.69 13.03 12.15
CA ASP A 309 18.61 13.86 10.94
C ASP A 309 18.11 13.03 9.74
N TYR A 310 17.09 13.54 9.05
CA TYR A 310 16.44 12.86 7.93
C TYR A 310 17.40 12.41 6.82
N ARG A 311 18.53 13.12 6.64
CA ARG A 311 19.55 12.81 5.61
C ARG A 311 20.30 11.52 5.87
N LYS A 312 20.28 11.00 7.11
CA LYS A 312 20.91 9.74 7.48
C LYS A 312 20.10 8.51 7.07
N PHE A 313 18.83 8.70 6.69
CA PHE A 313 17.95 7.59 6.28
C PHE A 313 18.14 7.15 4.82
N ASP A 314 19.14 7.67 4.10
CA ASP A 314 19.47 7.28 2.72
C ASP A 314 19.82 5.80 2.62
N GLY A 315 18.97 5.02 1.94
CA GLY A 315 19.17 3.58 1.74
C GLY A 315 19.03 2.72 2.99
N VAL A 316 18.45 3.26 4.08
CA VAL A 316 18.23 2.51 5.33
C VAL A 316 17.00 1.61 5.18
N GLY A 317 17.19 0.29 5.23
CA GLY A 317 16.14 -0.72 5.10
C GLY A 317 15.37 -1.01 6.39
N ASP A 318 15.98 -0.77 7.55
CA ASP A 318 15.47 -1.06 8.89
C ASP A 318 15.41 0.19 9.81
N PRO A 319 14.68 1.27 9.39
CA PRO A 319 14.75 2.61 10.00
C PRO A 319 14.43 2.64 11.49
N LEU A 320 13.58 1.76 12.00
CA LEU A 320 13.20 1.76 13.42
C LEU A 320 14.24 1.11 14.33
N SER A 321 15.10 0.22 13.81
CA SER A 321 16.26 -0.26 14.55
C SER A 321 17.45 0.66 14.37
N PHE A 322 17.62 1.24 13.18
CA PHE A 322 18.69 2.17 12.83
C PHE A 322 18.81 3.36 13.80
N ILE A 323 17.69 3.94 14.25
CA ILE A 323 17.71 5.07 15.19
C ILE A 323 18.38 4.72 16.53
N PHE A 324 18.49 3.44 16.89
CA PHE A 324 19.11 2.96 18.12
C PHE A 324 20.53 2.40 17.91
N GLN A 325 21.06 2.43 16.69
CA GLN A 325 22.42 2.00 16.37
C GLN A 325 23.48 2.92 17.01
N PRO A 326 24.74 2.45 17.17
CA PRO A 326 25.84 3.23 17.78
C PRO A 326 26.09 4.58 17.13
N GLU A 327 25.83 4.69 15.83
CA GLU A 327 26.00 5.91 15.04
C GLU A 327 24.96 7.00 15.35
N ASN A 328 23.89 6.66 16.11
CA ASN A 328 22.80 7.55 16.46
C ASN A 328 22.62 7.65 17.99
N VAL A 329 21.80 6.78 18.60
CA VAL A 329 21.47 6.85 20.04
C VAL A 329 22.25 5.85 20.89
N ASP A 330 22.82 4.82 20.28
CA ASP A 330 23.60 3.74 20.94
C ASP A 330 22.84 3.02 22.07
N LEU A 331 21.74 2.35 21.72
CA LEU A 331 20.97 1.51 22.63
C LEU A 331 20.83 0.08 22.08
N PRO A 332 21.83 -0.80 22.25
CA PRO A 332 21.88 -2.13 21.62
C PRO A 332 20.68 -3.02 21.97
N TRP A 333 20.16 -2.93 23.20
CA TRP A 333 19.01 -3.71 23.63
C TRP A 333 17.71 -3.30 22.91
N MET A 334 17.55 -1.99 22.64
CA MET A 334 16.42 -1.47 21.85
C MET A 334 16.50 -1.91 20.40
N GLU A 335 17.67 -1.75 19.80
CA GLU A 335 17.94 -2.16 18.42
C GLU A 335 17.60 -3.64 18.21
N PHE A 336 18.11 -4.54 19.08
CA PHE A 336 17.81 -5.97 19.02
C PHE A 336 16.30 -6.25 19.20
N THR A 337 15.67 -5.63 20.20
CA THR A 337 14.24 -5.83 20.49
C THR A 337 13.38 -5.38 19.30
N VAL A 338 13.67 -4.23 18.73
CA VAL A 338 12.94 -3.69 17.57
C VAL A 338 13.12 -4.61 16.37
N SER A 339 14.35 -5.04 16.05
CA SER A 339 14.63 -5.94 14.92
C SER A 339 13.91 -7.28 15.07
N ALA A 340 13.99 -7.91 16.25
CA ALA A 340 13.36 -9.20 16.50
C ALA A 340 11.83 -9.14 16.34
N ILE A 341 11.19 -8.09 16.87
CA ILE A 341 9.74 -7.93 16.77
C ILE A 341 9.33 -7.50 15.35
N ALA A 342 10.15 -6.69 14.67
CA ALA A 342 9.93 -6.31 13.28
C ALA A 342 9.89 -7.54 12.36
N ILE A 343 10.84 -8.48 12.51
CA ILE A 343 10.87 -9.73 11.75
C ILE A 343 9.55 -10.50 11.91
N VAL A 344 9.07 -10.65 13.14
CA VAL A 344 7.79 -11.32 13.42
C VAL A 344 6.61 -10.53 12.82
N ALA A 345 6.62 -9.21 12.98
CA ALA A 345 5.59 -8.32 12.46
C ALA A 345 5.49 -8.40 10.93
N ILE A 346 6.62 -8.33 10.25
CA ILE A 346 6.70 -8.37 8.78
C ILE A 346 6.32 -9.76 8.25
N THR A 347 6.71 -10.84 8.94
CA THR A 347 6.31 -12.22 8.59
C THR A 347 4.79 -12.37 8.54
N THR A 348 4.05 -11.75 9.47
CA THR A 348 2.58 -11.83 9.45
C THR A 348 1.96 -11.13 8.25
N VAL A 349 2.56 -10.03 7.78
CA VAL A 349 2.10 -9.34 6.56
C VAL A 349 2.40 -10.15 5.31
N LEU A 350 3.59 -10.78 5.23
CA LEU A 350 3.92 -11.73 4.16
C LEU A 350 2.86 -12.83 4.04
N LEU A 351 2.46 -13.43 5.18
CA LEU A 351 1.39 -14.44 5.21
C LEU A 351 0.07 -13.89 4.66
N VAL A 352 -0.36 -12.71 5.12
CA VAL A 352 -1.63 -12.10 4.68
C VAL A 352 -1.63 -11.86 3.17
N PHE A 353 -0.57 -11.29 2.61
CA PHE A 353 -0.47 -11.02 1.17
C PHE A 353 -0.36 -12.31 0.37
N GLN A 354 0.46 -13.26 0.82
CA GLN A 354 0.64 -14.56 0.16
C GLN A 354 -0.62 -15.44 0.21
N MET A 355 -1.49 -15.27 1.21
CA MET A 355 -2.79 -15.93 1.27
C MET A 355 -3.88 -15.18 0.49
N GLY A 356 -3.80 -13.87 0.43
CA GLY A 356 -4.80 -13.01 -0.23
C GLY A 356 -4.80 -13.18 -1.75
N GLN A 357 -3.62 -13.15 -2.36
CA GLN A 357 -3.48 -13.20 -3.82
C GLN A 357 -4.06 -14.47 -4.47
N PRO A 358 -3.81 -15.70 -3.99
CA PRO A 358 -4.44 -16.90 -4.52
C PRO A 358 -5.98 -16.88 -4.45
N ARG A 359 -6.57 -16.17 -3.47
CA ARG A 359 -8.03 -16.02 -3.36
C ARG A 359 -8.57 -15.11 -4.46
N ILE A 360 -7.82 -14.09 -4.89
CA ILE A 360 -8.18 -13.22 -6.02
C ILE A 360 -8.12 -14.02 -7.32
N TRP A 361 -7.03 -14.76 -7.56
CA TRP A 361 -6.91 -15.67 -8.70
C TRP A 361 -8.09 -16.66 -8.76
N TYR A 362 -8.42 -17.26 -7.61
CA TYR A 362 -9.53 -18.18 -7.47
C TYR A 362 -10.87 -17.53 -7.84
N ALA A 363 -11.15 -16.33 -7.32
CA ALA A 363 -12.39 -15.61 -7.60
C ALA A 363 -12.52 -15.26 -9.09
N MET A 364 -11.47 -14.73 -9.72
CA MET A 364 -11.44 -14.38 -11.13
C MET A 364 -11.58 -15.63 -12.03
N SER A 365 -10.96 -16.75 -11.64
CA SER A 365 -11.07 -18.02 -12.36
C SER A 365 -12.45 -18.64 -12.26
N ARG A 366 -13.08 -18.58 -11.07
CA ARG A 366 -14.47 -19.03 -10.88
C ARG A 366 -15.45 -18.25 -11.73
N ASP A 367 -15.17 -16.97 -11.96
CA ASP A 367 -15.99 -16.12 -12.84
C ASP A 367 -15.63 -16.27 -14.33
N GLY A 368 -14.72 -17.20 -14.67
CA GLY A 368 -14.30 -17.54 -16.03
C GLY A 368 -13.31 -16.54 -16.65
N LEU A 369 -12.89 -15.49 -15.90
CA LEU A 369 -11.98 -14.47 -16.40
C LEU A 369 -10.52 -14.93 -16.46
N MET A 370 -10.17 -15.98 -15.70
CA MET A 370 -8.83 -16.60 -15.66
C MET A 370 -8.92 -18.11 -15.92
N PRO A 371 -7.82 -18.77 -16.35
CA PRO A 371 -7.80 -20.21 -16.59
C PRO A 371 -8.32 -21.03 -15.41
N GLY A 372 -9.08 -22.08 -15.68
CA GLY A 372 -9.74 -22.92 -14.68
C GLY A 372 -8.81 -23.56 -13.65
N ARG A 373 -7.51 -23.72 -13.97
CA ARG A 373 -6.51 -24.25 -13.02
C ARG A 373 -6.34 -23.39 -11.76
N PHE A 374 -6.60 -22.08 -11.84
CA PHE A 374 -6.48 -21.18 -10.67
C PHE A 374 -7.58 -21.39 -9.63
N GLN A 375 -8.69 -22.04 -9.97
CA GLN A 375 -9.77 -22.39 -9.02
C GLN A 375 -9.63 -23.81 -8.45
N GLU A 376 -8.60 -24.57 -8.85
CA GLU A 376 -8.38 -25.92 -8.33
C GLU A 376 -7.95 -25.90 -6.88
N VAL A 377 -8.67 -26.66 -6.04
CA VAL A 377 -8.40 -26.79 -4.60
C VAL A 377 -7.72 -28.12 -4.34
N HIS A 378 -6.61 -28.09 -3.61
CA HIS A 378 -5.85 -29.30 -3.27
C HIS A 378 -6.70 -30.27 -2.45
N PRO A 379 -6.80 -31.57 -2.82
CA PRO A 379 -7.71 -32.52 -2.18
C PRO A 379 -7.42 -32.75 -0.69
N LYS A 380 -6.14 -32.72 -0.27
CA LYS A 380 -5.73 -32.93 1.12
C LYS A 380 -5.71 -31.62 1.92
N PHE A 381 -5.08 -30.57 1.40
CA PHE A 381 -4.83 -29.34 2.15
C PHE A 381 -5.97 -28.33 2.07
N LYS A 382 -6.89 -28.50 1.11
CA LYS A 382 -8.03 -27.60 0.88
C LYS A 382 -7.63 -26.14 0.57
N THR A 383 -6.45 -25.96 -0.02
CA THR A 383 -5.89 -24.67 -0.45
C THR A 383 -5.88 -24.55 -1.97
N PRO A 384 -5.91 -23.36 -2.57
CA PRO A 384 -5.75 -23.15 -4.01
C PRO A 384 -4.27 -23.31 -4.41
N SER A 385 -3.80 -24.57 -4.45
CA SER A 385 -2.39 -24.92 -4.51
C SER A 385 -1.66 -24.42 -5.76
N PHE A 386 -2.29 -24.52 -6.94
CA PHE A 386 -1.71 -23.99 -8.17
C PHE A 386 -1.55 -22.46 -8.11
N ALA A 387 -2.58 -21.74 -7.68
CA ALA A 387 -2.53 -20.29 -7.53
C ALA A 387 -1.46 -19.86 -6.50
N THR A 388 -1.29 -20.61 -5.40
CA THR A 388 -0.28 -20.34 -4.37
C THR A 388 1.15 -20.51 -4.93
N ILE A 389 1.43 -21.55 -5.70
CA ILE A 389 2.75 -21.76 -6.32
C ILE A 389 3.04 -20.61 -7.31
N ILE A 390 2.07 -20.29 -8.18
CA ILE A 390 2.23 -19.19 -9.15
C ILE A 390 2.48 -17.87 -8.45
N THR A 391 1.77 -17.59 -7.35
CA THR A 391 2.02 -16.41 -6.52
C THR A 391 3.46 -16.38 -5.99
N GLY A 392 3.94 -17.50 -5.42
CA GLY A 392 5.33 -17.61 -4.94
C GLY A 392 6.38 -17.37 -6.03
N ILE A 393 6.13 -17.82 -7.26
CA ILE A 393 7.01 -17.59 -8.42
C ILE A 393 6.97 -16.11 -8.85
N ILE A 394 5.77 -15.52 -8.96
CA ILE A 394 5.58 -14.10 -9.35
C ILE A 394 6.24 -13.17 -8.33
N VAL A 395 6.25 -13.51 -7.06
CA VAL A 395 6.96 -12.78 -6.01
C VAL A 395 8.47 -13.08 -6.05
N GLY A 396 8.87 -14.34 -6.15
CA GLY A 396 10.27 -14.76 -6.03
C GLY A 396 11.17 -14.31 -7.20
N ILE A 397 10.68 -14.38 -8.44
CA ILE A 397 11.50 -13.98 -9.60
C ILE A 397 11.87 -12.50 -9.57
N PRO A 398 10.95 -11.55 -9.34
CA PRO A 398 11.31 -10.12 -9.29
C PRO A 398 12.26 -9.75 -8.16
N ILE A 399 12.29 -10.46 -7.03
CA ILE A 399 13.27 -10.22 -5.95
C ILE A 399 14.71 -10.21 -6.49
N LEU A 400 15.02 -10.99 -7.53
CA LEU A 400 16.35 -11.04 -8.14
C LEU A 400 16.68 -9.82 -9.01
N PHE A 401 15.67 -9.19 -9.62
CA PHE A 401 15.85 -8.25 -10.73
C PHE A 401 15.28 -6.85 -10.49
N THR A 402 14.65 -6.61 -9.34
CA THR A 402 14.03 -5.32 -9.02
C THR A 402 14.68 -4.67 -7.80
N ASP A 403 14.58 -3.35 -7.70
CA ASP A 403 14.98 -2.62 -6.50
C ASP A 403 13.77 -2.33 -5.60
N LYS A 404 14.06 -2.19 -4.30
CA LYS A 404 13.05 -2.00 -3.26
C LYS A 404 12.22 -0.73 -3.46
N THR A 405 12.86 0.38 -3.88
CA THR A 405 12.19 1.67 -4.11
C THR A 405 11.21 1.58 -5.27
N PHE A 406 11.63 0.98 -6.40
CA PHE A 406 10.76 0.77 -7.55
C PHE A 406 9.52 -0.08 -7.16
N ILE A 407 9.72 -1.16 -6.42
CA ILE A 407 8.63 -2.03 -5.96
C ILE A 407 7.64 -1.28 -5.07
N LEU A 408 8.15 -0.46 -4.14
CA LEU A 408 7.33 0.37 -3.26
C LEU A 408 6.44 1.34 -4.03
N ASP A 409 7.04 2.06 -4.97
CA ASP A 409 6.34 3.03 -5.81
C ASP A 409 5.29 2.34 -6.69
N PHE A 410 5.68 1.21 -7.31
CA PHE A 410 4.81 0.47 -8.21
C PHE A 410 3.61 -0.17 -7.50
N THR A 411 3.81 -0.66 -6.27
CA THR A 411 2.70 -1.15 -5.43
C THR A 411 1.75 -0.02 -5.08
N SER A 412 2.27 1.12 -4.66
CA SER A 412 1.48 2.25 -4.17
C SER A 412 0.61 2.86 -5.27
N ILE A 413 1.13 3.01 -6.51
CA ILE A 413 0.33 3.53 -7.63
C ILE A 413 -0.86 2.61 -7.95
N GLY A 414 -0.66 1.27 -7.90
CA GLY A 414 -1.70 0.29 -8.14
C GLY A 414 -2.83 0.36 -7.12
N THR A 415 -2.48 0.43 -5.85
CA THR A 415 -3.45 0.50 -4.75
C THR A 415 -4.22 1.82 -4.75
N ILE A 416 -3.53 2.97 -4.93
CA ILE A 416 -4.22 4.26 -5.02
C ILE A 416 -5.18 4.28 -6.22
N PHE A 417 -4.78 3.70 -7.35
CA PHE A 417 -5.65 3.59 -8.52
C PHE A 417 -6.89 2.71 -8.23
N ALA A 418 -6.74 1.59 -7.52
CA ALA A 418 -7.87 0.78 -7.09
C ALA A 418 -8.82 1.58 -6.17
N PHE A 419 -8.28 2.41 -5.27
CA PHE A 419 -9.07 3.28 -4.40
C PHE A 419 -9.82 4.37 -5.18
N VAL A 420 -9.22 4.94 -6.22
CA VAL A 420 -9.89 5.85 -7.17
C VAL A 420 -11.11 5.17 -7.78
N LEU A 421 -10.95 3.92 -8.24
CA LEU A 421 -12.06 3.16 -8.84
C LEU A 421 -13.15 2.81 -7.81
N VAL A 422 -12.80 2.48 -6.58
CA VAL A 422 -13.77 2.20 -5.52
C VAL A 422 -14.55 3.47 -5.16
N CYS A 423 -13.89 4.61 -4.96
CA CYS A 423 -14.58 5.88 -4.68
C CYS A 423 -15.46 6.31 -5.85
N GLY A 424 -14.97 6.19 -7.09
CA GLY A 424 -15.75 6.43 -8.29
C GLY A 424 -16.96 5.48 -8.41
N GLY A 425 -16.79 4.24 -7.95
CA GLY A 425 -17.84 3.22 -7.92
C GLY A 425 -19.03 3.59 -7.07
N VAL A 426 -18.76 4.08 -5.88
CA VAL A 426 -19.83 4.51 -4.96
C VAL A 426 -20.68 5.64 -5.56
N LEU A 427 -20.07 6.56 -6.33
CA LEU A 427 -20.79 7.63 -7.01
C LEU A 427 -21.78 7.13 -8.06
N MET A 428 -21.56 5.93 -8.60
CA MET A 428 -22.43 5.32 -9.62
C MET A 428 -23.48 4.36 -9.05
N LEU A 429 -23.43 4.08 -7.73
CA LEU A 429 -24.42 3.21 -7.09
C LEU A 429 -25.79 3.90 -7.03
N PRO A 430 -26.88 3.14 -7.30
CA PRO A 430 -28.23 3.68 -7.15
C PRO A 430 -28.52 4.03 -5.68
N PRO A 431 -29.32 5.06 -5.40
CA PRO A 431 -29.80 5.36 -4.06
C PRO A 431 -30.47 4.14 -3.41
N ARG A 432 -30.29 3.95 -2.12
CA ARG A 432 -30.89 2.85 -1.34
C ARG A 432 -31.99 3.42 -0.44
N ASP A 433 -33.23 3.00 -0.64
CA ASP A 433 -34.40 3.55 0.07
C ASP A 433 -34.52 3.07 1.51
N LYS A 434 -34.16 1.81 1.79
CA LYS A 434 -34.13 1.23 3.15
C LYS A 434 -32.81 0.51 3.34
N ALA A 435 -32.08 0.85 4.38
CA ALA A 435 -30.78 0.25 4.68
C ALA A 435 -30.83 -0.50 6.02
N ASP A 436 -30.76 -1.82 5.96
CA ASP A 436 -30.24 -2.60 7.06
C ASP A 436 -28.72 -2.54 6.98
N GLY A 437 -28.07 -1.97 8.00
CA GLY A 437 -26.62 -1.85 8.07
C GLY A 437 -26.08 -0.43 7.88
N PHE A 438 -24.78 -0.34 7.58
CA PHE A 438 -24.09 0.93 7.35
C PHE A 438 -24.54 1.56 6.04
N ARG A 439 -24.76 2.86 6.08
CA ARG A 439 -25.03 3.70 4.92
C ARG A 439 -24.13 4.93 4.98
N LEU A 440 -23.45 5.19 3.87
CA LEU A 440 -22.71 6.43 3.73
C LEU A 440 -23.68 7.62 3.78
N PRO A 441 -23.47 8.61 4.67
CA PRO A 441 -24.29 9.81 4.71
C PRO A 441 -24.27 10.51 3.35
N TYR A 442 -25.45 10.75 2.77
CA TYR A 442 -25.52 11.58 1.58
C TYR A 442 -25.38 13.05 1.99
N ILE A 443 -24.25 13.61 1.66
CA ILE A 443 -23.99 15.05 1.76
C ILE A 443 -23.92 15.57 0.34
N SER A 444 -24.80 16.52 -0.04
CA SER A 444 -24.79 17.05 -1.40
C SER A 444 -23.48 17.76 -1.70
N GLY A 445 -22.70 17.22 -2.63
CA GLY A 445 -21.49 17.85 -3.16
C GLY A 445 -21.74 18.95 -4.19
N GLN A 446 -23.01 19.16 -4.58
CA GLN A 446 -23.39 20.04 -5.70
C GLN A 446 -22.74 21.43 -5.64
N TRP A 447 -22.82 22.11 -4.49
CA TRP A 447 -22.24 23.42 -4.29
C TRP A 447 -20.94 23.36 -3.47
N ILE A 448 -20.85 22.41 -2.53
CA ILE A 448 -19.73 22.30 -1.61
C ILE A 448 -18.44 21.94 -2.35
N PHE A 449 -18.47 20.96 -3.25
CA PHE A 449 -17.27 20.50 -3.93
C PHE A 449 -16.69 21.53 -4.91
N PRO A 450 -17.49 22.18 -5.80
CA PRO A 450 -16.98 23.29 -6.61
C PRO A 450 -16.47 24.46 -5.78
N LEU A 451 -17.12 24.79 -4.65
CA LEU A 451 -16.66 25.86 -3.76
C LEU A 451 -15.31 25.49 -3.11
N LEU A 452 -15.16 24.25 -2.61
CA LEU A 452 -13.90 23.76 -2.07
C LEU A 452 -12.79 23.77 -3.13
N PHE A 453 -13.09 23.39 -4.37
CA PHE A 453 -12.14 23.47 -5.47
C PHE A 453 -11.71 24.91 -5.76
N LEU A 454 -12.64 25.85 -5.88
CA LEU A 454 -12.34 27.24 -6.17
C LEU A 454 -11.58 27.92 -5.01
N THR A 455 -11.98 27.64 -3.76
CA THR A 455 -11.26 28.17 -2.58
C THR A 455 -9.87 27.56 -2.46
N GLY A 456 -9.72 26.24 -2.69
CA GLY A 456 -8.42 25.56 -2.72
C GLY A 456 -7.50 26.10 -3.82
N LEU A 457 -8.04 26.30 -5.03
CA LEU A 457 -7.31 26.92 -6.13
C LEU A 457 -6.90 28.36 -5.82
N GLY A 458 -7.80 29.16 -5.23
CA GLY A 458 -7.50 30.53 -4.79
C GLY A 458 -6.40 30.59 -3.74
N LEU A 459 -6.47 29.73 -2.71
CA LEU A 459 -5.42 29.61 -1.70
C LEU A 459 -4.10 29.17 -2.32
N PHE A 460 -4.12 28.18 -3.21
CA PHE A 460 -2.93 27.74 -3.92
C PHE A 460 -2.28 28.88 -4.72
N CYS A 461 -3.06 29.68 -5.44
CA CYS A 461 -2.56 30.85 -6.16
C CYS A 461 -2.01 31.96 -5.22
N LEU A 462 -2.53 32.06 -3.99
CA LEU A 462 -2.03 33.04 -3.00
C LEU A 462 -0.73 32.58 -2.34
N PHE A 463 -0.60 31.28 -2.04
CA PHE A 463 0.59 30.76 -1.37
C PHE A 463 1.74 30.46 -2.33
N ASP A 464 1.46 30.14 -3.59
CA ASP A 464 2.43 29.84 -4.63
C ASP A 464 2.04 30.57 -5.92
N ALA A 465 2.09 31.91 -5.89
CA ALA A 465 1.77 32.74 -7.04
C ALA A 465 2.70 32.47 -8.24
N ASP A 466 3.91 32.02 -7.97
CA ASP A 466 4.91 31.74 -8.99
C ASP A 466 4.72 30.38 -9.68
N PHE A 467 3.94 29.48 -9.10
CA PHE A 467 3.65 28.17 -9.70
C PHE A 467 3.07 28.33 -11.11
N PHE A 468 2.04 29.14 -11.29
CA PHE A 468 1.43 29.37 -12.60
C PHE A 468 2.25 30.30 -13.50
N ARG A 469 2.97 31.25 -12.92
CA ARG A 469 3.86 32.17 -13.66
C ARG A 469 5.05 31.42 -14.24
N ASN A 470 5.61 30.45 -13.47
CA ASN A 470 6.77 29.65 -13.84
C ASN A 470 6.39 28.22 -14.26
N LEU A 471 5.17 28.04 -14.75
CA LEU A 471 4.62 26.70 -15.08
C LEU A 471 5.49 25.90 -16.05
N PHE A 472 6.14 26.57 -16.98
CA PHE A 472 7.01 25.98 -18.00
C PHE A 472 8.51 26.16 -17.72
N GLN A 473 8.86 26.68 -16.54
CA GLN A 473 10.24 26.80 -16.07
C GLN A 473 10.48 25.69 -15.03
N PHE A 474 11.48 24.85 -15.28
CA PHE A 474 11.79 23.69 -14.45
C PHE A 474 13.24 23.74 -14.01
N GLU A 475 13.50 23.71 -12.72
CA GLU A 475 14.85 23.63 -12.15
C GLU A 475 15.34 22.18 -12.09
N SER A 476 14.40 21.21 -12.03
CA SER A 476 14.71 19.78 -11.97
C SER A 476 13.66 18.93 -12.71
N ALA A 477 14.04 17.69 -13.05
CA ALA A 477 13.11 16.71 -13.63
C ALA A 477 11.95 16.40 -12.66
N VAL A 478 12.23 16.27 -11.37
CA VAL A 478 11.22 16.00 -10.32
C VAL A 478 10.19 17.12 -10.24
N GLU A 479 10.64 18.37 -10.29
CA GLU A 479 9.74 19.53 -10.27
C GLU A 479 8.84 19.58 -11.52
N ARG A 480 9.41 19.28 -12.69
CA ARG A 480 8.65 19.22 -13.94
C ARG A 480 7.55 18.16 -13.87
N GLU A 481 7.88 16.94 -13.42
CA GLU A 481 6.91 15.84 -13.30
C GLU A 481 5.80 16.20 -12.33
N PHE A 482 6.14 16.77 -11.18
CA PHE A 482 5.18 17.22 -10.19
C PHE A 482 4.25 18.32 -10.74
N LYS A 483 4.78 19.36 -11.38
CA LYS A 483 3.97 20.44 -11.98
C LYS A 483 3.00 19.92 -13.02
N ILE A 484 3.44 19.02 -13.93
CA ILE A 484 2.57 18.42 -14.94
C ILE A 484 1.46 17.59 -14.27
N SER A 485 1.79 16.77 -13.29
CA SER A 485 0.83 15.93 -12.56
C SER A 485 -0.20 16.77 -11.82
N VAL A 486 0.21 17.86 -11.17
CA VAL A 486 -0.69 18.81 -10.50
C VAL A 486 -1.63 19.51 -11.49
N MET A 487 -1.13 19.90 -12.68
CA MET A 487 -1.98 20.48 -13.72
C MET A 487 -3.06 19.51 -14.20
N ILE A 488 -2.68 18.26 -14.46
CA ILE A 488 -3.65 17.21 -14.84
C ILE A 488 -4.67 17.02 -13.73
N TYR A 489 -4.24 16.99 -12.47
CA TYR A 489 -5.10 16.88 -11.31
C TYR A 489 -6.11 18.04 -11.23
N LEU A 490 -5.67 19.29 -11.40
CA LEU A 490 -6.55 20.46 -11.38
C LEU A 490 -7.60 20.43 -12.49
N ILE A 491 -7.22 19.96 -13.70
CA ILE A 491 -8.16 19.77 -14.82
C ILE A 491 -9.20 18.72 -14.45
N ILE A 492 -8.79 17.58 -13.88
CA ILE A 492 -9.71 16.52 -13.45
C ILE A 492 -10.64 17.05 -12.35
N LEU A 493 -10.16 17.81 -11.37
CA LEU A 493 -11.02 18.41 -10.34
C LEU A 493 -12.03 19.41 -10.91
N ALA A 494 -11.65 20.21 -11.91
CA ALA A 494 -12.55 21.10 -12.60
C ALA A 494 -13.68 20.32 -13.28
N VAL A 495 -13.34 19.24 -13.99
CA VAL A 495 -14.32 18.34 -14.63
C VAL A 495 -15.22 17.69 -13.57
N LEU A 496 -14.65 17.17 -12.48
CA LEU A 496 -15.42 16.58 -11.37
C LEU A 496 -16.34 17.61 -10.71
N SER A 497 -15.94 18.90 -10.61
CA SER A 497 -16.77 19.97 -10.08
C SER A 497 -18.00 20.21 -10.95
N VAL A 498 -17.85 20.17 -12.28
CA VAL A 498 -18.99 20.27 -13.21
C VAL A 498 -19.91 19.06 -13.06
N PHE A 499 -19.36 17.84 -12.96
CA PHE A 499 -20.16 16.63 -12.72
C PHE A 499 -20.85 16.65 -11.36
N ALA A 500 -20.17 17.09 -10.29
CA ALA A 500 -20.74 17.22 -8.96
C ALA A 500 -21.95 18.17 -8.97
N PHE A 501 -21.83 19.30 -9.68
CA PHE A 501 -22.89 20.29 -9.83
C PHE A 501 -24.08 19.76 -10.61
N THR A 502 -23.84 19.16 -11.79
CA THR A 502 -24.89 18.71 -12.71
C THR A 502 -25.60 17.44 -12.25
N ARG A 503 -24.87 16.49 -11.64
CA ARG A 503 -25.40 15.18 -11.22
C ARG A 503 -25.73 15.10 -9.74
N LYS A 504 -25.52 16.17 -8.95
CA LYS A 504 -25.75 16.23 -7.49
C LYS A 504 -25.05 15.09 -6.74
N LEU A 505 -23.78 14.88 -7.04
CA LEU A 505 -23.02 13.76 -6.49
C LEU A 505 -22.79 13.91 -4.97
N SER A 506 -22.61 12.78 -4.27
CA SER A 506 -22.30 12.77 -2.83
C SER A 506 -20.88 13.29 -2.57
N LEU A 507 -20.73 14.14 -1.54
CA LEU A 507 -19.47 14.81 -1.20
C LEU A 507 -18.38 13.82 -0.75
N ILE A 508 -18.70 12.84 0.10
CA ILE A 508 -17.71 11.94 0.70
C ILE A 508 -16.95 11.12 -0.36
N PRO A 509 -17.62 10.41 -1.30
CA PRO A 509 -16.90 9.72 -2.37
C PRO A 509 -16.13 10.67 -3.31
N LEU A 510 -16.63 11.90 -3.53
CA LEU A 510 -15.92 12.92 -4.30
C LEU A 510 -14.62 13.34 -3.62
N LEU A 511 -14.63 13.52 -2.29
CA LEU A 511 -13.42 13.83 -1.51
C LEU A 511 -12.45 12.65 -1.51
N GLY A 512 -12.95 11.41 -1.40
CA GLY A 512 -12.12 10.22 -1.55
C GLY A 512 -11.45 10.13 -2.91
N LEU A 513 -12.20 10.36 -3.97
CA LEU A 513 -11.70 10.38 -5.35
C LEU A 513 -10.65 11.50 -5.51
N ALA A 514 -10.94 12.71 -5.08
CA ALA A 514 -10.06 13.87 -5.19
C ALA A 514 -8.76 13.68 -4.38
N SER A 515 -8.84 13.16 -3.15
CA SER A 515 -7.66 12.93 -2.32
C SER A 515 -6.77 11.81 -2.87
N CYS A 516 -7.33 10.70 -3.37
CA CYS A 516 -6.56 9.66 -4.04
C CYS A 516 -5.88 10.17 -5.32
N LEU A 517 -6.59 10.96 -6.14
CA LEU A 517 -6.00 11.60 -7.32
C LEU A 517 -4.88 12.57 -6.95
N TYR A 518 -4.99 13.30 -5.81
CA TYR A 518 -3.92 14.15 -5.31
C TYR A 518 -2.67 13.32 -4.94
N LEU A 519 -2.84 12.19 -4.25
CA LEU A 519 -1.71 11.31 -3.92
C LEU A 519 -0.99 10.78 -5.17
N LEU A 520 -1.73 10.53 -6.26
CA LEU A 520 -1.14 10.12 -7.53
C LEU A 520 -0.25 11.21 -8.19
N THR A 521 -0.37 12.47 -7.81
CA THR A 521 0.50 13.53 -8.33
C THR A 521 1.95 13.42 -7.85
N GLY A 522 2.19 12.72 -6.75
CA GLY A 522 3.53 12.46 -6.23
C GLY A 522 4.26 11.29 -6.91
N MET A 523 3.60 10.57 -7.82
CA MET A 523 4.20 9.42 -8.53
C MET A 523 5.06 9.88 -9.70
N SER A 524 6.24 9.25 -9.88
CA SER A 524 7.14 9.55 -10.98
C SER A 524 6.57 9.12 -12.34
N HIS A 525 7.06 9.77 -13.41
CA HIS A 525 6.66 9.42 -14.77
C HIS A 525 7.05 7.97 -15.14
N GLU A 526 8.17 7.48 -14.66
CA GLU A 526 8.62 6.12 -14.88
C GLU A 526 7.62 5.11 -14.31
N ASN A 527 7.09 5.35 -13.11
CA ASN A 527 6.09 4.51 -12.49
C ASN A 527 4.76 4.49 -13.28
N TRP A 528 4.37 5.62 -13.86
CA TRP A 528 3.21 5.69 -14.74
C TRP A 528 3.38 4.88 -16.03
N LEU A 529 4.58 4.87 -16.63
CA LEU A 529 4.88 4.06 -17.82
C LEU A 529 4.78 2.56 -17.50
N TRP A 530 5.42 2.10 -16.41
CA TRP A 530 5.35 0.70 -16.00
C TRP A 530 3.93 0.29 -15.62
N PHE A 531 3.19 1.18 -14.94
CA PHE A 531 1.77 0.97 -14.63
C PHE A 531 0.93 0.82 -15.90
N GLY A 532 1.12 1.70 -16.88
CA GLY A 532 0.45 1.61 -18.17
C GLY A 532 0.78 0.32 -18.93
N LEU A 533 2.04 -0.13 -18.88
CA LEU A 533 2.46 -1.41 -19.46
C LEU A 533 1.76 -2.59 -18.78
N TRP A 534 1.73 -2.63 -17.44
CA TRP A 534 1.05 -3.66 -16.66
C TRP A 534 -0.42 -3.75 -17.03
N PHE A 535 -1.13 -2.62 -17.09
CA PHE A 535 -2.54 -2.60 -17.49
C PHE A 535 -2.74 -2.96 -18.96
N GLY A 536 -1.82 -2.56 -19.84
CA GLY A 536 -1.83 -2.98 -21.24
C GLY A 536 -1.79 -4.49 -21.38
N ILE A 537 -0.88 -5.16 -20.65
CA ILE A 537 -0.80 -6.62 -20.59
C ILE A 537 -2.11 -7.21 -20.06
N GLY A 538 -2.65 -6.65 -18.97
CA GLY A 538 -3.93 -7.10 -18.40
C GLY A 538 -5.10 -7.00 -19.38
N LEU A 539 -5.19 -5.91 -20.12
CA LEU A 539 -6.23 -5.74 -21.14
C LEU A 539 -6.06 -6.74 -22.29
N VAL A 540 -4.84 -7.01 -22.73
CA VAL A 540 -4.58 -8.04 -23.75
C VAL A 540 -5.07 -9.41 -23.25
N VAL A 541 -4.74 -9.80 -22.01
CA VAL A 541 -5.20 -11.06 -21.41
C VAL A 541 -6.72 -11.10 -21.32
N TYR A 542 -7.36 -9.99 -20.93
CA TYR A 542 -8.83 -9.90 -20.88
C TYR A 542 -9.48 -10.11 -22.23
N PHE A 543 -9.08 -9.37 -23.25
CA PHE A 543 -9.71 -9.46 -24.58
C PHE A 543 -9.41 -10.79 -25.29
N TRP A 544 -8.24 -11.37 -25.03
CA TRP A 544 -7.84 -12.64 -25.65
C TRP A 544 -8.51 -13.84 -24.97
N TYR A 545 -8.53 -13.86 -23.63
CA TYR A 545 -9.02 -14.98 -22.83
C TYR A 545 -10.32 -14.64 -22.07
N GLY A 546 -10.27 -13.69 -21.12
CA GLY A 546 -11.31 -13.46 -20.13
C GLY A 546 -12.69 -13.18 -20.74
N ARG A 547 -12.76 -12.32 -21.74
CA ARG A 547 -14.03 -11.99 -22.43
C ARG A 547 -14.72 -13.18 -23.07
N LYS A 548 -13.94 -14.16 -23.56
CA LYS A 548 -14.47 -15.34 -24.27
C LYS A 548 -14.96 -16.42 -23.32
N HIS A 549 -14.35 -16.52 -22.13
CA HIS A 549 -14.61 -17.60 -21.17
C HIS A 549 -15.43 -17.13 -19.96
N SER A 550 -15.86 -15.87 -19.93
CA SER A 550 -16.66 -15.30 -18.85
C SER A 550 -17.90 -16.14 -18.55
N ALA A 551 -18.14 -16.46 -17.28
CA ALA A 551 -19.32 -17.19 -16.84
C ALA A 551 -20.65 -16.48 -17.21
N LEU A 552 -20.62 -15.16 -17.39
CA LEU A 552 -21.77 -14.39 -17.87
C LEU A 552 -21.94 -14.44 -19.41
N ALA A 553 -20.96 -15.00 -20.15
CA ALA A 553 -21.06 -15.14 -21.61
C ALA A 553 -21.92 -16.34 -22.03
N GLY A 554 -22.05 -17.36 -21.17
CA GLY A 554 -22.80 -18.59 -21.46
C GLY A 554 -24.30 -18.56 -21.12
N GLY A 555 -24.83 -17.42 -20.69
CA GLY A 555 -26.24 -17.26 -20.30
C GLY A 555 -27.16 -16.59 -21.37
N GLU A 556 -26.70 -16.47 -22.62
CA GLU A 556 -27.54 -16.05 -23.77
C GLU A 556 -27.96 -17.23 -24.63
#